data_e05f192ce09ec13c414c17864f86a9ea
#
_entry.id   e05f192ce09ec13c414c17864f86a9ea
#
_cell.length_a   1.000
_cell.length_b   1.000
_cell.length_c   1.000
_cell.angle_alpha   90.00
_cell.angle_beta   90.00
_cell.angle_gamma   90.00
#
_symmetry.space_group_name_H-M   'P 1'
#
loop_
_entity.id
_entity.type
_entity.pdbx_description
1 polymer ?
#
loop_
_entity_poly.entity_id
_entity_poly.type
_entity_poly.pdbx_seq_one_letter_code
_entity_poly.pdbx_strand_id
1 'polypeptide(L)'
;MTIIKEKPCPQHFLLAIVMFFDSMMNLPFRVEAVENEVHTYNFPFVTREQWQARTPKKTTPLNTPVPFVVIHHSYIPAACYDKEKCCDAMRNMQNYHMDGHGWWDIGYHFGVGSDGAAYEGRGWETLGAHSLHFNSVSIGICLIGDWRFELPPAEQRKTAMALIAAGVELGFIKPDYKLIGHRQVRATECPGDALFNDIKTWDHYSPYPHSHHDLLDLEEIPDSVKELIRGNNTVPT
;
A
#
# COMPACT_ATOMS: atom_id res chain seq x y z
N MET A 1 39.97 -34.28 5.42
CA MET A 1 38.72 -34.13 4.65
C MET A 1 37.58 -34.48 5.60
N THR A 2 37.13 -33.49 6.35
CA THR A 2 36.17 -33.69 7.47
C THR A 2 34.85 -33.09 7.02
N ILE A 3 33.85 -33.94 6.82
CA ILE A 3 32.49 -33.56 6.41
C ILE A 3 31.74 -33.11 7.65
N ILE A 4 31.38 -31.86 7.73
CA ILE A 4 30.49 -31.33 8.76
C ILE A 4 29.04 -31.54 8.28
N LYS A 5 28.30 -32.40 8.95
CA LYS A 5 26.85 -32.60 8.74
C LYS A 5 26.10 -31.52 9.48
N GLU A 6 25.38 -30.69 8.74
CA GLU A 6 24.40 -29.77 9.30
C GLU A 6 23.17 -30.53 9.80
N LYS A 7 22.74 -30.19 11.02
CA LYS A 7 21.51 -30.71 11.60
C LYS A 7 20.31 -29.89 11.14
N PRO A 8 19.20 -30.53 10.79
CA PRO A 8 17.97 -29.79 10.47
C PRO A 8 17.31 -29.27 11.76
N CYS A 9 16.78 -28.06 11.66
CA CYS A 9 15.97 -27.39 12.68
C CYS A 9 14.63 -28.12 12.88
N PRO A 10 14.15 -28.33 14.11
CA PRO A 10 12.91 -29.04 14.36
C PRO A 10 11.69 -28.17 13.99
N GLN A 11 10.87 -28.67 13.06
CA GLN A 11 9.54 -28.19 12.81
C GLN A 11 8.62 -28.60 13.96
N HIS A 12 8.08 -27.61 14.69
CA HIS A 12 7.02 -27.88 15.66
C HIS A 12 5.69 -28.01 14.92
N PHE A 13 5.28 -29.25 14.69
CA PHE A 13 3.89 -29.58 14.38
C PHE A 13 3.06 -29.44 15.65
N LEU A 14 2.18 -28.45 15.71
CA LEU A 14 1.13 -28.42 16.72
C LEU A 14 -0.01 -29.34 16.27
N LEU A 15 -0.06 -30.52 16.87
CA LEU A 15 -1.18 -31.45 16.69
C LEU A 15 -2.35 -30.97 17.56
N ALA A 16 -3.39 -30.43 16.91
CA ALA A 16 -4.65 -30.12 17.59
C ALA A 16 -5.41 -31.41 17.88
N ILE A 17 -5.50 -31.76 19.17
CA ILE A 17 -6.34 -32.89 19.66
C ILE A 17 -7.78 -32.40 19.65
N VAL A 18 -8.58 -32.92 18.71
CA VAL A 18 -10.04 -32.76 18.71
C VAL A 18 -10.62 -33.75 19.70
N MET A 19 -11.08 -33.29 20.86
CA MET A 19 -11.93 -34.07 21.75
C MET A 19 -13.40 -33.83 21.37
N PHE A 20 -14.04 -34.86 20.90
CA PHE A 20 -15.50 -34.92 20.76
C PHE A 20 -16.12 -35.01 22.14
N PHE A 21 -16.89 -34.02 22.55
CA PHE A 21 -17.93 -34.15 23.57
C PHE A 21 -19.26 -33.84 22.91
N ASP A 22 -20.04 -34.89 22.72
CA ASP A 22 -21.46 -34.79 22.39
C ASP A 22 -22.21 -34.41 23.67
N SER A 23 -23.01 -33.37 23.60
CA SER A 23 -24.41 -33.23 24.02
C SER A 23 -24.81 -31.79 24.37
N MET A 24 -25.80 -31.32 23.61
CA MET A 24 -26.81 -30.31 23.92
C MET A 24 -26.37 -28.91 24.40
N MET A 25 -26.36 -27.95 23.45
CA MET A 25 -27.30 -26.82 23.38
C MET A 25 -27.00 -25.96 22.16
N ASN A 26 -28.05 -25.69 21.37
CA ASN A 26 -28.07 -24.86 20.18
C ASN A 26 -27.56 -23.44 20.49
N LEU A 27 -26.47 -23.06 19.80
CA LEU A 27 -26.22 -21.71 19.28
C LEU A 27 -25.07 -21.82 18.27
N PRO A 28 -25.23 -21.43 17.01
CA PRO A 28 -24.16 -21.47 16.04
C PRO A 28 -23.32 -20.21 16.14
N PHE A 29 -22.40 -20.16 17.08
CA PHE A 29 -21.23 -19.28 16.93
C PHE A 29 -20.25 -19.99 16.00
N ARG A 30 -20.47 -19.84 14.72
CA ARG A 30 -19.46 -20.17 13.72
C ARG A 30 -18.42 -19.03 13.78
N VAL A 31 -17.35 -19.24 14.54
CA VAL A 31 -16.14 -18.46 14.38
C VAL A 31 -15.57 -18.89 13.03
N GLU A 32 -15.91 -18.16 11.98
CA GLU A 32 -15.17 -18.24 10.73
C GLU A 32 -13.79 -17.68 11.05
N ALA A 33 -12.80 -18.55 11.12
CA ALA A 33 -11.43 -18.13 11.07
C ALA A 33 -11.27 -17.42 9.73
N VAL A 34 -11.05 -16.11 9.77
CA VAL A 34 -10.58 -15.37 8.61
C VAL A 34 -9.19 -15.92 8.33
N GLU A 35 -9.09 -16.89 7.40
CA GLU A 35 -7.82 -17.30 6.86
C GLU A 35 -7.23 -16.03 6.23
N ASN A 36 -6.14 -15.52 6.82
CA ASN A 36 -5.34 -14.49 6.18
C ASN A 36 -4.80 -15.12 4.89
N GLU A 37 -5.40 -14.79 3.76
CA GLU A 37 -4.90 -15.20 2.46
C GLU A 37 -3.49 -14.62 2.28
N VAL A 38 -2.49 -15.49 2.31
CA VAL A 38 -1.10 -15.10 2.02
C VAL A 38 -0.97 -14.96 0.51
N HIS A 39 -1.07 -13.73 0.02
CA HIS A 39 -0.85 -13.46 -1.40
C HIS A 39 0.61 -13.74 -1.77
N THR A 40 0.81 -14.51 -2.84
CA THR A 40 2.14 -14.78 -3.41
C THR A 40 2.38 -13.84 -4.58
N TYR A 41 3.49 -13.10 -4.53
CA TYR A 41 3.89 -12.17 -5.57
C TYR A 41 5.04 -12.75 -6.41
N ASN A 42 5.10 -12.40 -7.69
CA ASN A 42 6.19 -12.77 -8.60
C ASN A 42 7.38 -11.79 -8.56
N PHE A 43 7.41 -10.92 -7.56
CA PHE A 43 8.46 -9.96 -7.25
C PHE A 43 8.79 -9.99 -5.74
N PRO A 44 9.96 -9.49 -5.32
CA PRO A 44 10.31 -9.42 -3.91
C PRO A 44 9.29 -8.58 -3.13
N PHE A 45 8.71 -9.17 -2.08
CA PHE A 45 7.73 -8.51 -1.21
C PHE A 45 8.15 -8.61 0.24
N VAL A 46 8.10 -7.51 0.96
CA VAL A 46 8.50 -7.42 2.37
C VAL A 46 7.29 -7.01 3.20
N THR A 47 6.85 -7.92 4.08
CA THR A 47 5.69 -7.71 4.94
C THR A 47 5.98 -6.70 6.05
N ARG A 48 4.92 -6.20 6.68
CA ARG A 48 5.02 -5.32 7.86
C ARG A 48 5.88 -5.90 8.97
N GLU A 49 5.75 -7.20 9.23
CA GLU A 49 6.55 -7.91 10.24
C GLU A 49 8.03 -7.91 9.87
N GLN A 50 8.35 -8.17 8.60
CA GLN A 50 9.74 -8.27 8.13
C GLN A 50 10.49 -6.93 8.20
N TRP A 51 9.82 -5.79 7.99
CA TRP A 51 10.44 -4.49 8.17
C TRP A 51 10.21 -3.89 9.57
N GLN A 52 9.62 -4.69 10.50
CA GLN A 52 9.39 -4.32 11.90
C GLN A 52 8.49 -3.08 12.06
N ALA A 53 7.38 -3.06 11.34
CA ALA A 53 6.39 -2.00 11.44
C ALA A 53 5.83 -1.88 12.86
N ARG A 54 5.60 -0.64 13.28
CA ARG A 54 4.80 -0.37 14.48
C ARG A 54 3.35 -0.79 14.25
N THR A 55 2.67 -1.19 15.32
CA THR A 55 1.23 -1.45 15.29
C THR A 55 0.49 -0.14 14.97
N PRO A 56 -0.48 -0.15 14.03
CA PRO A 56 -1.34 1.00 13.78
C PRO A 56 -2.09 1.42 15.04
N LYS A 57 -2.23 2.73 15.28
CA LYS A 57 -3.08 3.26 16.38
C LYS A 57 -4.55 2.95 16.13
N LYS A 58 -4.97 2.93 14.87
CA LYS A 58 -6.31 2.61 14.40
C LYS A 58 -6.25 2.20 12.92
N THR A 59 -7.19 1.38 12.49
CA THR A 59 -7.44 1.02 11.09
C THR A 59 -8.87 1.35 10.71
N THR A 60 -9.07 1.65 9.43
CA THR A 60 -10.40 1.84 8.84
C THR A 60 -10.41 1.04 7.54
N PRO A 61 -11.43 0.23 7.26
CA PRO A 61 -11.52 -0.52 6.01
C PRO A 61 -11.52 0.41 4.79
N LEU A 62 -10.87 -0.01 3.72
CA LEU A 62 -10.97 0.58 2.39
C LEU A 62 -11.95 -0.25 1.56
N ASN A 63 -12.93 0.40 0.96
CA ASN A 63 -13.85 -0.29 0.04
C ASN A 63 -13.14 -0.55 -1.29
N THR A 64 -12.93 -1.81 -1.62
CA THR A 64 -12.30 -2.26 -2.86
C THR A 64 -13.33 -2.96 -3.78
N PRO A 65 -13.10 -3.01 -5.09
CA PRO A 65 -11.97 -2.46 -5.84
C PRO A 65 -12.01 -0.94 -6.01
N VAL A 66 -10.83 -0.31 -5.88
CA VAL A 66 -10.70 1.15 -6.04
C VAL A 66 -10.47 1.55 -7.50
N PRO A 67 -10.96 2.74 -7.93
CA PRO A 67 -10.82 3.21 -9.32
C PRO A 67 -9.51 3.99 -9.61
N PHE A 68 -8.68 4.26 -8.60
CA PHE A 68 -7.44 5.02 -8.80
C PHE A 68 -6.23 4.36 -8.18
N VAL A 69 -5.08 4.58 -8.83
CA VAL A 69 -3.74 4.38 -8.26
C VAL A 69 -3.03 5.73 -8.26
N VAL A 70 -2.54 6.15 -7.09
CA VAL A 70 -1.81 7.42 -6.93
C VAL A 70 -0.34 7.13 -6.69
N ILE A 71 0.53 7.62 -7.58
CA ILE A 71 1.98 7.46 -7.47
C ILE A 71 2.57 8.63 -6.70
N HIS A 72 3.40 8.27 -5.72
CA HIS A 72 4.15 9.17 -4.86
C HIS A 72 5.65 8.91 -4.94
N HIS A 73 6.43 9.88 -4.48
CA HIS A 73 7.79 9.66 -4.01
C HIS A 73 7.89 10.03 -2.53
N SER A 74 8.90 9.50 -1.84
CA SER A 74 9.09 9.86 -0.42
C SER A 74 9.72 11.23 -0.25
N TYR A 75 10.53 11.69 -1.20
CA TYR A 75 11.44 12.82 -1.09
C TYR A 75 12.47 12.58 0.04
N ILE A 76 11.99 12.41 1.27
CA ILE A 76 12.73 11.94 2.44
C ILE A 76 11.91 10.78 3.04
N PRO A 77 12.54 9.62 3.29
CA PRO A 77 13.96 9.26 3.13
C PRO A 77 14.41 9.21 1.67
N ALA A 78 15.74 9.31 1.46
CA ALA A 78 16.39 9.15 0.16
C ALA A 78 16.24 7.69 -0.35
N ALA A 79 16.59 7.48 -1.62
CA ALA A 79 16.58 6.16 -2.25
C ALA A 79 17.41 5.14 -1.45
N CYS A 80 16.90 3.92 -1.34
CA CYS A 80 17.50 2.81 -0.65
C CYS A 80 17.76 1.65 -1.63
N TYR A 81 18.94 1.05 -1.60
CA TYR A 81 19.41 0.08 -2.59
C TYR A 81 19.66 -1.32 -2.01
N ASP A 82 19.32 -1.55 -0.77
CA ASP A 82 19.35 -2.85 -0.11
C ASP A 82 18.18 -2.97 0.87
N LYS A 83 17.81 -4.21 1.19
CA LYS A 83 16.65 -4.51 2.03
C LYS A 83 16.73 -3.84 3.41
N GLU A 84 17.90 -3.80 4.03
CA GLU A 84 18.06 -3.24 5.37
C GLU A 84 17.75 -1.73 5.36
N LYS A 85 18.36 -0.99 4.43
CA LYS A 85 18.12 0.45 4.27
C LYS A 85 16.69 0.77 3.85
N CYS A 86 16.06 -0.08 3.03
CA CYS A 86 14.67 0.12 2.64
C CYS A 86 13.72 -0.17 3.82
N CYS A 87 14.02 -1.17 4.66
CA CYS A 87 13.30 -1.35 5.92
C CYS A 87 13.47 -0.14 6.86
N ASP A 88 14.67 0.44 6.95
CA ASP A 88 14.91 1.68 7.71
C ASP A 88 14.10 2.86 7.13
N ALA A 89 14.06 2.98 5.81
CA ALA A 89 13.28 4.02 5.14
C ALA A 89 11.78 3.89 5.47
N MET A 90 11.22 2.68 5.44
CA MET A 90 9.83 2.41 5.81
C MET A 90 9.56 2.77 7.27
N ARG A 91 10.44 2.37 8.21
CA ARG A 91 10.33 2.74 9.63
C ARG A 91 10.40 4.26 9.84
N ASN A 92 11.31 4.94 9.15
CA ASN A 92 11.45 6.39 9.24
C ASN A 92 10.21 7.12 8.73
N MET A 93 9.63 6.69 7.60
CA MET A 93 8.36 7.24 7.10
C MET A 93 7.22 6.99 8.09
N GLN A 94 7.10 5.78 8.63
CA GLN A 94 6.06 5.46 9.59
C GLN A 94 6.19 6.31 10.86
N ASN A 95 7.41 6.44 11.41
CA ASN A 95 7.65 7.25 12.59
C ASN A 95 7.32 8.73 12.35
N TYR A 96 7.74 9.29 11.22
CA TYR A 96 7.41 10.67 10.87
C TYR A 96 5.89 10.89 10.72
N HIS A 97 5.19 9.95 10.07
CA HIS A 97 3.74 10.02 9.93
C HIS A 97 3.00 9.89 11.27
N MET A 98 3.44 8.97 12.12
CA MET A 98 2.76 8.71 13.39
C MET A 98 3.09 9.73 14.48
N ASP A 99 4.33 10.18 14.54
CA ASP A 99 4.82 11.02 15.63
C ASP A 99 4.90 12.50 15.20
N GLY A 100 5.21 12.78 13.94
CA GLY A 100 5.28 14.13 13.39
C GLY A 100 3.92 14.68 12.96
N HIS A 101 3.10 13.88 12.25
CA HIS A 101 1.78 14.26 11.80
C HIS A 101 0.64 13.79 12.71
N GLY A 102 0.92 12.93 13.68
CA GLY A 102 -0.10 12.34 14.55
C GLY A 102 -1.02 11.32 13.86
N TRP A 103 -0.64 10.84 12.67
CA TRP A 103 -1.44 9.86 11.94
C TRP A 103 -1.45 8.50 12.63
N TRP A 104 -2.38 7.64 12.23
CA TRP A 104 -2.55 6.34 12.87
C TRP A 104 -1.53 5.31 12.43
N ASP A 105 -0.89 5.52 11.27
CA ASP A 105 0.10 4.63 10.68
C ASP A 105 0.88 5.37 9.57
N ILE A 106 1.77 4.66 8.87
CA ILE A 106 2.33 5.11 7.59
C ILE A 106 1.20 5.50 6.63
N GLY A 107 1.37 6.57 5.84
CA GLY A 107 0.29 7.08 4.98
C GLY A 107 -0.01 6.22 3.76
N TYR A 108 1.02 5.55 3.23
CA TYR A 108 0.96 4.80 1.98
C TYR A 108 0.46 3.36 2.16
N HIS A 109 -0.17 2.82 1.11
CA HIS A 109 -0.54 1.42 1.07
C HIS A 109 0.69 0.54 0.86
N PHE A 110 1.62 0.98 -0.01
CA PHE A 110 2.87 0.28 -0.26
C PHE A 110 4.01 1.28 -0.51
N GLY A 111 5.23 0.89 -0.10
CA GLY A 111 6.48 1.48 -0.54
C GLY A 111 7.14 0.58 -1.59
N VAL A 112 7.94 1.16 -2.48
CA VAL A 112 8.79 0.39 -3.40
C VAL A 112 10.20 0.93 -3.29
N GLY A 113 11.17 0.06 -2.97
CA GLY A 113 12.58 0.40 -2.81
C GLY A 113 13.37 0.32 -4.11
N SER A 114 14.50 1.01 -4.18
CA SER A 114 15.44 0.90 -5.30
C SER A 114 16.18 -0.45 -5.32
N ASP A 115 16.01 -1.27 -4.29
CA ASP A 115 16.42 -2.67 -4.24
C ASP A 115 15.50 -3.60 -5.05
N GLY A 116 14.43 -3.05 -5.65
CA GLY A 116 13.46 -3.79 -6.45
C GLY A 116 12.39 -4.52 -5.65
N ALA A 117 12.28 -4.29 -4.33
CA ALA A 117 11.25 -4.90 -3.50
C ALA A 117 10.07 -3.96 -3.25
N ALA A 118 8.86 -4.52 -3.14
CA ALA A 118 7.70 -3.83 -2.59
C ALA A 118 7.61 -4.08 -1.08
N TYR A 119 7.23 -3.07 -0.34
CA TYR A 119 7.14 -3.04 1.12
C TYR A 119 5.69 -2.75 1.52
N GLU A 120 5.11 -3.64 2.30
CA GLU A 120 3.74 -3.47 2.79
C GLU A 120 3.64 -2.28 3.76
N GLY A 121 2.82 -1.31 3.40
CA GLY A 121 2.43 -0.21 4.29
C GLY A 121 1.11 -0.51 4.98
N ARG A 122 0.00 0.14 4.56
CA ARG A 122 -1.34 -0.18 5.05
C ARG A 122 -1.97 -1.40 4.37
N GLY A 123 -1.33 -1.96 3.33
CA GLY A 123 -1.87 -3.07 2.56
C GLY A 123 -3.05 -2.66 1.68
N TRP A 124 -3.78 -3.64 1.16
CA TRP A 124 -4.84 -3.43 0.17
C TRP A 124 -6.17 -2.94 0.75
N GLU A 125 -6.49 -3.33 1.98
CA GLU A 125 -7.82 -3.24 2.55
C GLU A 125 -7.97 -2.15 3.63
N THR A 126 -6.91 -1.41 3.90
CA THR A 126 -6.91 -0.36 4.92
C THR A 126 -6.84 1.01 4.28
N LEU A 127 -7.77 1.90 4.67
CA LEU A 127 -7.83 3.29 4.22
C LEU A 127 -6.48 3.99 4.38
N GLY A 128 -5.98 4.57 3.29
CA GLY A 128 -4.73 5.33 3.25
C GLY A 128 -4.81 6.71 3.92
N ALA A 129 -3.65 7.36 4.06
CA ALA A 129 -3.54 8.77 4.44
C ALA A 129 -2.46 9.43 3.57
N HIS A 130 -2.55 9.26 2.24
CA HIS A 130 -1.53 9.68 1.27
C HIS A 130 -1.99 10.81 0.34
N SER A 131 -3.30 10.95 0.14
CA SER A 131 -3.86 11.99 -0.73
C SER A 131 -5.27 12.36 -0.26
N LEU A 132 -5.40 13.56 0.31
CA LEU A 132 -6.68 14.07 0.79
C LEU A 132 -7.74 13.99 -0.33
N HIS A 133 -8.96 13.57 0.00
CA HIS A 133 -10.09 13.28 -0.88
C HIS A 133 -9.93 12.03 -1.77
N PHE A 134 -8.70 11.55 -2.02
CA PHE A 134 -8.46 10.33 -2.79
C PHE A 134 -8.21 9.09 -1.91
N ASN A 135 -7.99 9.24 -0.61
CA ASN A 135 -7.66 8.13 0.28
C ASN A 135 -8.69 6.99 0.23
N SER A 136 -9.98 7.30 0.08
CA SER A 136 -11.08 6.33 0.10
C SER A 136 -11.39 5.70 -1.28
N VAL A 137 -10.73 6.16 -2.33
CA VAL A 137 -10.97 5.72 -3.72
C VAL A 137 -9.70 5.31 -4.45
N SER A 138 -8.58 5.15 -3.73
CA SER A 138 -7.29 4.87 -4.38
C SER A 138 -6.36 4.02 -3.53
N ILE A 139 -5.43 3.36 -4.23
CA ILE A 139 -4.20 2.79 -3.65
C ILE A 139 -3.06 3.78 -3.86
N GLY A 140 -2.39 4.19 -2.78
CA GLY A 140 -1.19 5.05 -2.82
C GLY A 140 0.09 4.22 -2.77
N ILE A 141 0.91 4.34 -3.83
CA ILE A 141 2.20 3.66 -3.95
C ILE A 141 3.32 4.71 -3.92
N CYS A 142 4.25 4.55 -2.98
CA CYS A 142 5.38 5.45 -2.78
C CYS A 142 6.68 4.83 -3.30
N LEU A 143 7.27 5.37 -4.36
CA LEU A 143 8.62 5.02 -4.78
C LEU A 143 9.61 5.75 -3.86
N ILE A 144 10.33 4.99 -3.02
CA ILE A 144 11.23 5.54 -2.01
C ILE A 144 12.41 6.23 -2.68
N GLY A 145 12.55 7.54 -2.48
CA GLY A 145 13.59 8.38 -3.07
C GLY A 145 13.11 9.79 -3.40
N ASP A 146 14.04 10.60 -3.94
CA ASP A 146 13.75 11.93 -4.52
C ASP A 146 13.85 11.84 -6.05
N TRP A 147 12.71 11.83 -6.70
CA TRP A 147 12.60 11.62 -8.15
C TRP A 147 12.24 12.91 -8.91
N ARG A 148 12.73 14.05 -8.43
CA ARG A 148 12.53 15.33 -9.10
C ARG A 148 13.40 15.48 -10.34
N PHE A 149 14.63 14.99 -10.29
CA PHE A 149 15.65 15.22 -11.32
C PHE A 149 16.10 13.96 -12.05
N GLU A 150 16.05 12.81 -11.37
CA GLU A 150 16.48 11.52 -11.90
C GLU A 150 15.34 10.50 -11.83
N LEU A 151 15.34 9.55 -12.77
CA LEU A 151 14.39 8.46 -12.75
C LEU A 151 14.72 7.45 -11.66
N PRO A 152 13.69 6.86 -11.01
CA PRO A 152 13.91 5.68 -10.19
C PRO A 152 14.58 4.57 -11.01
N PRO A 153 15.40 3.70 -10.39
CA PRO A 153 15.94 2.52 -11.05
C PRO A 153 14.88 1.71 -11.78
N ALA A 154 15.26 1.08 -12.89
CA ALA A 154 14.33 0.31 -13.73
C ALA A 154 13.60 -0.78 -12.92
N GLU A 155 14.32 -1.47 -12.02
CA GLU A 155 13.73 -2.52 -11.20
C GLU A 155 12.68 -1.97 -10.22
N GLN A 156 12.91 -0.81 -9.62
CA GLN A 156 11.91 -0.14 -8.75
C GLN A 156 10.64 0.18 -9.53
N ARG A 157 10.75 0.72 -10.75
CA ARG A 157 9.60 1.03 -11.62
C ARG A 157 8.86 -0.23 -12.07
N LYS A 158 9.58 -1.28 -12.46
CA LYS A 158 9.00 -2.59 -12.82
C LYS A 158 8.21 -3.20 -11.64
N THR A 159 8.78 -3.15 -10.44
CA THR A 159 8.11 -3.66 -9.24
C THR A 159 6.85 -2.85 -8.93
N ALA A 160 6.88 -1.52 -9.07
CA ALA A 160 5.68 -0.70 -8.90
C ALA A 160 4.57 -1.09 -9.89
N MET A 161 4.89 -1.29 -11.16
CA MET A 161 3.94 -1.75 -12.18
C MET A 161 3.43 -3.17 -11.89
N ALA A 162 4.31 -4.09 -11.49
CA ALA A 162 3.92 -5.45 -11.13
C ALA A 162 3.01 -5.51 -9.89
N LEU A 163 3.25 -4.64 -8.91
CA LEU A 163 2.38 -4.49 -7.73
C LEU A 163 0.99 -4.00 -8.12
N ILE A 164 0.88 -3.04 -9.03
CA ILE A 164 -0.42 -2.58 -9.55
C ILE A 164 -1.14 -3.71 -10.27
N ALA A 165 -0.45 -4.44 -11.15
CA ALA A 165 -1.02 -5.58 -11.86
C ALA A 165 -1.53 -6.66 -10.88
N ALA A 166 -0.77 -6.97 -9.83
CA ALA A 166 -1.20 -7.87 -8.76
C ALA A 166 -2.46 -7.36 -8.05
N GLY A 167 -2.55 -6.04 -7.77
CA GLY A 167 -3.75 -5.45 -7.17
C GLY A 167 -5.00 -5.57 -8.05
N VAL A 168 -4.86 -5.52 -9.37
CA VAL A 168 -5.94 -5.77 -10.32
C VAL A 168 -6.33 -7.26 -10.33
N GLU A 169 -5.34 -8.16 -10.40
CA GLU A 169 -5.57 -9.61 -10.41
C GLU A 169 -6.25 -10.09 -9.13
N LEU A 170 -5.86 -9.54 -7.98
CA LEU A 170 -6.44 -9.85 -6.67
C LEU A 170 -7.79 -9.16 -6.42
N GLY A 171 -8.26 -8.29 -7.31
CA GLY A 171 -9.56 -7.62 -7.18
C GLY A 171 -9.60 -6.42 -6.24
N PHE A 172 -8.45 -5.85 -5.85
CA PHE A 172 -8.37 -4.64 -5.02
C PHE A 172 -8.36 -3.35 -5.84
N ILE A 173 -7.95 -3.43 -7.10
CA ILE A 173 -7.92 -2.32 -8.06
C ILE A 173 -8.84 -2.68 -9.22
N LYS A 174 -9.67 -1.73 -9.70
CA LYS A 174 -10.53 -1.95 -10.87
C LYS A 174 -9.69 -2.20 -12.13
N PRO A 175 -10.13 -3.09 -13.06
CA PRO A 175 -9.40 -3.33 -14.32
C PRO A 175 -9.24 -2.08 -15.18
N ASP A 176 -10.16 -1.14 -15.09
CA ASP A 176 -10.19 0.14 -15.82
C ASP A 176 -9.70 1.32 -14.95
N TYR A 177 -8.88 1.05 -13.93
CA TYR A 177 -8.35 2.07 -13.03
C TYR A 177 -7.65 3.21 -13.77
N LYS A 178 -7.59 4.37 -13.11
CA LYS A 178 -6.83 5.52 -13.57
C LYS A 178 -5.56 5.66 -12.73
N LEU A 179 -4.40 5.65 -13.40
CA LEU A 179 -3.10 5.92 -12.78
C LEU A 179 -2.81 7.40 -12.85
N ILE A 180 -2.53 8.02 -11.71
CA ILE A 180 -2.23 9.45 -11.59
C ILE A 180 -1.03 9.71 -10.67
N GLY A 181 -0.38 10.85 -10.86
CA GLY A 181 0.61 11.35 -9.91
C GLY A 181 -0.02 12.27 -8.86
N HIS A 182 0.51 12.27 -7.66
CA HIS A 182 -0.04 13.05 -6.53
C HIS A 182 -0.23 14.54 -6.85
N ARG A 183 0.65 15.15 -7.65
CA ARG A 183 0.56 16.55 -8.06
C ARG A 183 -0.69 16.91 -8.90
N GLN A 184 -1.35 15.93 -9.51
CA GLN A 184 -2.56 16.16 -10.27
C GLN A 184 -3.75 16.50 -9.36
N VAL A 185 -3.69 16.12 -8.10
CA VAL A 185 -4.80 16.23 -7.15
C VAL A 185 -4.42 16.99 -5.87
N ARG A 186 -3.19 17.47 -5.79
CA ARG A 186 -2.67 18.25 -4.67
C ARG A 186 -1.62 19.24 -5.15
N ALA A 187 -1.56 20.43 -4.57
CA ALA A 187 -0.46 21.37 -4.78
C ALA A 187 0.82 20.84 -4.11
N THR A 188 1.64 20.11 -4.87
CA THR A 188 2.88 19.46 -4.41
C THR A 188 3.81 19.17 -5.58
N GLU A 189 5.11 19.05 -5.34
CA GLU A 189 6.09 18.56 -6.32
C GLU A 189 6.09 17.03 -6.47
N CYS A 190 5.44 16.31 -5.53
CA CYS A 190 5.32 14.85 -5.59
C CYS A 190 4.55 14.40 -6.86
N PRO A 191 4.99 13.37 -7.58
CA PRO A 191 6.08 12.43 -7.28
C PRO A 191 7.48 12.83 -7.77
N GLY A 192 7.72 14.09 -8.10
CA GLY A 192 8.94 14.59 -8.74
C GLY A 192 8.79 14.66 -10.26
N ASP A 193 9.50 15.58 -10.92
CA ASP A 193 9.31 15.83 -12.35
C ASP A 193 9.74 14.65 -13.22
N ALA A 194 10.88 14.04 -12.88
CA ALA A 194 11.38 12.91 -13.64
C ALA A 194 10.41 11.71 -13.56
N LEU A 195 9.98 11.32 -12.35
CA LEU A 195 9.02 10.23 -12.18
C LEU A 195 7.65 10.59 -12.75
N PHE A 196 7.18 11.83 -12.59
CA PHE A 196 5.91 12.26 -13.16
C PHE A 196 5.88 12.15 -14.68
N ASN A 197 6.98 12.51 -15.35
CA ASN A 197 7.08 12.36 -16.80
C ASN A 197 7.14 10.89 -17.23
N ASP A 198 7.76 10.02 -16.42
CA ASP A 198 7.84 8.58 -16.69
C ASP A 198 6.45 7.93 -16.55
N ILE A 199 5.70 8.20 -15.48
CA ILE A 199 4.37 7.59 -15.28
C ILE A 199 3.36 7.95 -16.36
N LYS A 200 3.55 9.05 -17.10
CA LYS A 200 2.72 9.39 -18.27
C LYS A 200 2.82 8.35 -19.39
N THR A 201 3.85 7.52 -19.38
CA THR A 201 4.06 6.43 -20.34
C THR A 201 3.55 5.08 -19.83
N TRP A 202 3.10 5.00 -18.57
CA TRP A 202 2.60 3.76 -17.99
C TRP A 202 1.16 3.49 -18.42
N ASP A 203 0.80 2.21 -18.47
CA ASP A 203 -0.58 1.82 -18.76
C ASP A 203 -1.57 2.48 -17.78
N HIS A 204 -2.75 2.78 -18.27
CA HIS A 204 -3.82 3.45 -17.52
C HIS A 204 -3.50 4.86 -16.99
N TYR A 205 -2.35 5.47 -17.41
CA TYR A 205 -2.14 6.87 -17.06
C TYR A 205 -3.31 7.75 -17.55
N SER A 206 -3.83 8.55 -16.63
CA SER A 206 -4.90 9.51 -16.92
C SER A 206 -4.40 10.94 -16.75
N PRO A 207 -4.50 11.80 -17.76
CA PRO A 207 -4.22 13.22 -17.59
C PRO A 207 -5.28 13.92 -16.73
N TYR A 208 -6.40 13.27 -16.46
CA TYR A 208 -7.53 13.72 -15.64
C TYR A 208 -7.73 12.75 -14.45
N PRO A 209 -8.04 13.21 -13.23
CA PRO A 209 -8.39 14.58 -12.84
C PRO A 209 -7.18 15.52 -12.74
N HIS A 210 -7.43 16.83 -12.83
CA HIS A 210 -6.43 17.88 -12.59
C HIS A 210 -6.49 18.39 -11.15
N SER A 211 -7.60 18.16 -10.46
CA SER A 211 -7.84 18.54 -9.06
C SER A 211 -8.82 17.59 -8.39
N HIS A 212 -8.91 17.67 -7.05
CA HIS A 212 -9.91 16.87 -6.31
C HIS A 212 -11.37 17.26 -6.64
N HIS A 213 -11.62 18.48 -7.12
CA HIS A 213 -12.96 18.90 -7.53
C HIS A 213 -13.46 18.15 -8.76
N ASP A 214 -12.55 17.70 -9.62
CA ASP A 214 -12.92 16.94 -10.83
C ASP A 214 -13.53 15.58 -10.49
N LEU A 215 -13.34 15.08 -9.25
CA LEU A 215 -14.00 13.88 -8.77
C LEU A 215 -15.52 14.00 -8.71
N LEU A 216 -16.05 15.23 -8.62
CA LEU A 216 -17.50 15.47 -8.58
C LEU A 216 -18.19 15.04 -9.89
N ASP A 217 -17.45 15.08 -10.99
CA ASP A 217 -17.95 14.77 -12.33
C ASP A 217 -17.78 13.30 -12.72
N LEU A 218 -17.09 12.50 -11.88
CA LEU A 218 -16.85 11.09 -12.13
C LEU A 218 -17.98 10.22 -11.55
N GLU A 219 -18.60 9.38 -12.38
CA GLU A 219 -19.71 8.50 -11.96
C GLU A 219 -19.23 7.41 -10.99
N GLU A 220 -18.00 6.93 -11.16
CA GLU A 220 -17.40 5.88 -10.32
C GLU A 220 -17.07 6.33 -8.88
N ILE A 221 -17.17 7.63 -8.57
CA ILE A 221 -16.89 8.15 -7.22
C ILE A 221 -18.17 8.10 -6.37
N PRO A 222 -18.10 7.48 -5.19
CA PRO A 222 -19.25 7.39 -4.27
C PRO A 222 -19.76 8.79 -3.86
N ASP A 223 -21.08 8.92 -3.74
CA ASP A 223 -21.72 10.18 -3.31
C ASP A 223 -21.21 10.67 -1.97
N SER A 224 -20.91 9.77 -1.04
CA SER A 224 -20.31 10.12 0.26
C SER A 224 -18.96 10.85 0.13
N VAL A 225 -18.15 10.49 -0.88
CA VAL A 225 -16.89 11.18 -1.19
C VAL A 225 -17.17 12.53 -1.84
N LYS A 226 -18.14 12.58 -2.76
CA LYS A 226 -18.56 13.85 -3.41
C LYS A 226 -19.09 14.86 -2.39
N GLU A 227 -19.83 14.40 -1.38
CA GLU A 227 -20.31 15.25 -0.30
C GLU A 227 -19.16 15.82 0.56
N LEU A 228 -18.15 15.03 0.87
CA LEU A 228 -16.94 15.50 1.57
C LEU A 228 -16.22 16.59 0.80
N ILE A 229 -16.10 16.44 -0.52
CA ILE A 229 -15.46 17.44 -1.40
C ILE A 229 -16.28 18.74 -1.42
N ARG A 230 -17.61 18.66 -1.55
CA ARG A 230 -18.51 19.83 -1.57
C ARG A 230 -18.53 20.56 -0.23
N GLY A 231 -18.40 19.83 0.88
CA GLY A 231 -18.56 20.37 2.22
C GLY A 231 -17.35 21.12 2.78
N ASN A 232 -16.20 21.19 2.08
CA ASN A 232 -14.92 21.70 2.62
C ASN A 232 -14.55 21.11 4.01
N ASN A 233 -15.15 19.99 4.40
CA ASN A 233 -14.93 19.38 5.69
C ASN A 233 -13.58 18.67 5.67
N THR A 234 -12.70 19.10 6.55
CA THR A 234 -11.48 18.38 6.89
C THR A 234 -11.88 17.01 7.43
N VAL A 235 -11.59 15.96 6.64
CA VAL A 235 -11.69 14.59 7.14
C VAL A 235 -10.72 14.47 8.31
N PRO A 236 -11.11 13.96 9.48
CA PRO A 236 -10.18 13.70 10.57
C PRO A 236 -9.13 12.71 10.08
N THR A 237 -7.89 13.13 10.05
CA THR A 237 -6.71 12.34 9.68
C THR A 237 -6.33 11.35 10.78
#